data_3b90eba7e213ceb4efa541c231e20790
#
_entry.id   3b90eba7e213ceb4efa541c231e20790
#
_cell.length_a   1.000
_cell.length_b   1.000
_cell.length_c   1.000
_cell.angle_alpha   90.00
_cell.angle_beta   90.00
_cell.angle_gamma   90.00
#
_symmetry.space_group_name_H-M   'P 1'
#
loop_
_entity.id
_entity.type
_entity.pdbx_description
1 polymer ?
#
loop_
_entity_poly.entity_id
_entity_poly.type
_entity_poly.pdbx_seq_one_letter_code
_entity_poly.pdbx_strand_id
1 'polypeptide(L)'
;MDADMVDGEEAADSEAAQAAEAAELVVEHDIETLLAERDSFRDIAQRLQADFENYRKRVAAQTADEVERATGRLAEGLLPVLDACEAAFVAHPGEIEPLFNLLLGEMKRLGLEGMNIAGTAFDPNLAEAVMREDGDGDENGNAIVVDVMRSGYTWKGRVLRPALVKVRG
;
A
#
# COMPACT_ATOMS: atom_id res chain seq x y z
N MET A 1 28.57 25.69 87.97
CA MET A 1 28.19 24.33 87.52
C MET A 1 27.08 24.45 86.50
N ASP A 2 27.33 25.26 85.42
CA ASP A 2 26.30 25.61 84.38
C ASP A 2 26.86 25.82 82.98
N ALA A 3 28.11 25.45 82.73
CA ALA A 3 28.71 25.63 81.37
C ALA A 3 28.63 24.38 80.45
N ASP A 4 28.35 23.23 81.04
CA ASP A 4 28.45 21.94 80.34
C ASP A 4 27.09 21.48 79.69
N MET A 5 25.98 22.17 80.02
CA MET A 5 24.65 21.83 79.45
C MET A 5 24.32 22.58 78.14
N VAL A 6 24.99 23.69 77.86
CA VAL A 6 24.70 24.53 76.68
C VAL A 6 25.35 23.93 75.40
N ASP A 7 26.57 23.35 75.52
CA ASP A 7 27.28 22.76 74.38
C ASP A 7 26.62 21.51 73.81
N GLY A 8 25.88 20.75 74.64
CA GLY A 8 25.16 19.53 74.16
C GLY A 8 23.89 19.79 73.35
N GLU A 9 23.20 20.93 73.65
CA GLU A 9 21.98 21.29 72.97
C GLU A 9 22.21 21.92 71.60
N GLU A 10 23.30 22.71 71.45
CA GLU A 10 23.72 23.27 70.14
C GLU A 10 24.30 22.17 69.23
N ALA A 11 24.96 21.14 69.73
CA ALA A 11 25.44 20.02 68.95
C ALA A 11 24.29 19.17 68.42
N ALA A 12 23.28 18.88 69.22
CA ALA A 12 22.08 18.09 68.86
C ALA A 12 21.21 18.85 67.84
N ASP A 13 21.10 20.16 67.92
CA ASP A 13 20.37 20.99 66.94
C ASP A 13 21.11 21.07 65.63
N SER A 14 22.43 21.09 65.64
CA SER A 14 23.26 21.05 64.43
C SER A 14 23.19 19.68 63.72
N GLU A 15 23.20 18.55 64.43
CA GLU A 15 23.02 17.22 63.88
C GLU A 15 21.63 17.02 63.29
N ALA A 16 20.58 17.52 63.95
CA ALA A 16 19.23 17.49 63.43
C ALA A 16 19.05 18.33 62.15
N ALA A 17 19.66 19.50 62.10
CA ALA A 17 19.65 20.34 60.90
C ALA A 17 20.40 19.69 59.72
N GLN A 18 21.55 19.05 59.94
CA GLN A 18 22.29 18.33 58.91
C GLN A 18 21.52 17.07 58.43
N ALA A 19 20.85 16.38 59.32
CA ALA A 19 20.03 15.24 58.92
C ALA A 19 18.80 15.66 58.12
N ALA A 20 18.19 16.80 58.46
CA ALA A 20 17.08 17.36 57.69
C ALA A 20 17.51 17.80 56.27
N GLU A 21 18.65 18.47 56.14
CA GLU A 21 19.23 18.89 54.85
C GLU A 21 19.60 17.68 53.99
N ALA A 22 20.20 16.63 54.60
CA ALA A 22 20.49 15.38 53.90
C ALA A 22 19.22 14.66 53.40
N ALA A 23 18.16 14.65 54.20
CA ALA A 23 16.87 14.07 53.81
C ALA A 23 16.22 14.86 52.67
N GLU A 24 16.30 16.19 52.70
CA GLU A 24 15.80 17.06 51.63
C GLU A 24 16.51 16.81 50.31
N LEU A 25 17.83 16.68 50.28
CA LEU A 25 18.64 16.34 49.12
C LEU A 25 18.26 14.97 48.53
N VAL A 26 18.00 13.98 49.40
CA VAL A 26 17.56 12.64 48.95
C VAL A 26 16.19 12.71 48.26
N VAL A 27 15.26 13.44 48.89
CA VAL A 27 13.90 13.63 48.33
C VAL A 27 13.93 14.38 46.97
N GLU A 28 14.79 15.41 46.90
CA GLU A 28 14.98 16.18 45.65
C GLU A 28 15.55 15.30 44.53
N HIS A 29 16.53 14.48 44.82
CA HIS A 29 17.12 13.52 43.89
C HIS A 29 16.10 12.46 43.42
N ASP A 30 15.28 11.94 44.34
CA ASP A 30 14.24 10.98 44.02
C ASP A 30 13.14 11.61 43.13
N ILE A 31 12.78 12.87 43.38
CA ILE A 31 11.83 13.62 42.54
C ILE A 31 12.39 13.82 41.13
N GLU A 32 13.65 14.23 41.00
CA GLU A 32 14.30 14.41 39.67
C GLU A 32 14.32 13.08 38.89
N THR A 33 14.64 11.98 39.56
CA THR A 33 14.66 10.66 38.97
C THR A 33 13.28 10.23 38.49
N LEU A 34 12.25 10.42 39.33
CA LEU A 34 10.85 10.11 38.97
C LEU A 34 10.34 10.98 37.81
N LEU A 35 10.73 12.26 37.76
CA LEU A 35 10.41 13.14 36.64
C LEU A 35 11.05 12.67 35.33
N ALA A 36 12.33 12.27 35.39
CA ALA A 36 13.04 11.72 34.22
C ALA A 36 12.44 10.42 33.73
N GLU A 37 12.08 9.51 34.64
CA GLU A 37 11.36 8.27 34.28
C GLU A 37 9.99 8.55 33.65
N ARG A 38 9.22 9.46 34.26
CA ARG A 38 7.92 9.89 33.69
C ARG A 38 8.08 10.40 32.25
N ASP A 39 9.06 11.28 32.01
CA ASP A 39 9.28 11.86 30.70
C ASP A 39 9.74 10.79 29.69
N SER A 40 10.61 9.86 30.12
CA SER A 40 10.98 8.69 29.33
C SER A 40 9.77 7.82 28.94
N PHE A 41 8.90 7.49 29.92
CA PHE A 41 7.68 6.73 29.63
C PHE A 41 6.72 7.47 28.69
N ARG A 42 6.63 8.78 28.83
CA ARG A 42 5.82 9.62 27.95
C ARG A 42 6.35 9.58 26.51
N ASP A 43 7.64 9.70 26.32
CA ASP A 43 8.30 9.63 25.01
C ASP A 43 8.11 8.24 24.36
N ILE A 44 8.25 7.18 25.14
CA ILE A 44 7.99 5.81 24.70
C ILE A 44 6.54 5.66 24.26
N ALA A 45 5.60 6.16 25.06
CA ALA A 45 4.16 6.07 24.75
C ALA A 45 3.81 6.84 23.47
N GLN A 46 4.37 8.05 23.27
CA GLN A 46 4.16 8.85 22.07
C GLN A 46 4.72 8.14 20.82
N ARG A 47 5.93 7.57 20.94
CA ARG A 47 6.54 6.81 19.85
C ARG A 47 5.73 5.57 19.50
N LEU A 48 5.31 4.82 20.52
CA LEU A 48 4.48 3.63 20.34
C LEU A 48 3.15 3.96 19.67
N GLN A 49 2.51 5.06 20.06
CA GLN A 49 1.28 5.53 19.42
C GLN A 49 1.50 5.85 17.93
N ALA A 50 2.58 6.58 17.60
CA ALA A 50 2.91 6.91 16.21
C ALA A 50 3.19 5.64 15.39
N ASP A 51 3.95 4.69 15.94
CA ASP A 51 4.25 3.42 15.30
C ASP A 51 2.99 2.58 15.06
N PHE A 52 2.06 2.57 16.03
CA PHE A 52 0.79 1.87 15.91
C PHE A 52 -0.12 2.49 14.83
N GLU A 53 -0.17 3.82 14.73
CA GLU A 53 -0.92 4.51 13.67
C GLU A 53 -0.33 4.20 12.28
N ASN A 54 0.99 4.21 12.15
CA ASN A 54 1.69 3.84 10.92
C ASN A 54 1.45 2.37 10.56
N TYR A 55 1.49 1.48 11.54
CA TYR A 55 1.17 0.06 11.37
C TYR A 55 -0.28 -0.12 10.86
N ARG A 56 -1.26 0.52 11.48
CA ARG A 56 -2.67 0.46 11.05
C ARG A 56 -2.86 0.91 9.60
N LYS A 57 -2.23 2.04 9.22
CA LYS A 57 -2.29 2.55 7.83
C LYS A 57 -1.69 1.55 6.85
N ARG A 58 -0.53 0.98 7.19
CA ARG A 58 0.15 -0.02 6.36
C ARG A 58 -0.69 -1.28 6.19
N VAL A 59 -1.23 -1.84 7.29
CA VAL A 59 -2.07 -3.04 7.23
C VAL A 59 -3.33 -2.80 6.42
N ALA A 60 -4.00 -1.66 6.59
CA ALA A 60 -5.18 -1.32 5.80
C ALA A 60 -4.87 -1.26 4.28
N ALA A 61 -3.75 -0.64 3.91
CA ALA A 61 -3.31 -0.60 2.52
C ALA A 61 -2.97 -1.99 1.98
N GLN A 62 -2.24 -2.81 2.74
CA GLN A 62 -1.90 -4.19 2.35
C GLN A 62 -3.15 -5.06 2.15
N THR A 63 -4.13 -4.95 3.07
CA THR A 63 -5.38 -5.71 2.95
C THR A 63 -6.17 -5.28 1.71
N ALA A 64 -6.23 -3.98 1.41
CA ALA A 64 -6.88 -3.48 0.20
C ALA A 64 -6.20 -4.04 -1.07
N ASP A 65 -4.87 -4.00 -1.13
CA ASP A 65 -4.07 -4.56 -2.22
C ASP A 65 -4.27 -6.07 -2.39
N GLU A 66 -4.34 -6.82 -1.29
CA GLU A 66 -4.57 -8.27 -1.32
C GLU A 66 -5.96 -8.62 -1.87
N VAL A 67 -7.00 -7.89 -1.43
CA VAL A 67 -8.35 -8.06 -1.96
C VAL A 67 -8.39 -7.73 -3.45
N GLU A 68 -7.73 -6.67 -3.87
CA GLU A 68 -7.68 -6.27 -5.27
C GLU A 68 -6.96 -7.31 -6.14
N ARG A 69 -5.82 -7.84 -5.67
CA ARG A 69 -5.11 -8.92 -6.36
C ARG A 69 -5.93 -10.22 -6.42
N ALA A 70 -6.65 -10.55 -5.34
CA ALA A 70 -7.49 -11.75 -5.31
C ALA A 70 -8.66 -11.64 -6.29
N THR A 71 -9.34 -10.49 -6.32
CA THR A 71 -10.43 -10.23 -7.27
C THR A 71 -9.92 -10.16 -8.71
N GLY A 72 -8.73 -9.58 -8.94
CA GLY A 72 -8.08 -9.58 -10.26
C GLY A 72 -7.79 -10.98 -10.78
N ARG A 73 -7.25 -11.88 -9.93
CA ARG A 73 -7.04 -13.28 -10.32
C ARG A 73 -8.34 -14.01 -10.69
N LEU A 74 -9.44 -13.73 -9.98
CA LEU A 74 -10.75 -14.27 -10.34
C LEU A 74 -11.20 -13.76 -11.71
N ALA A 75 -11.05 -12.46 -11.97
CA ALA A 75 -11.38 -11.85 -13.25
C ALA A 75 -10.51 -12.44 -14.38
N GLU A 76 -9.21 -12.64 -14.16
CA GLU A 76 -8.29 -13.28 -15.10
C GLU A 76 -8.74 -14.71 -15.44
N GLY A 77 -9.19 -15.49 -14.43
CA GLY A 77 -9.76 -16.82 -14.64
C GLY A 77 -11.04 -16.85 -15.49
N LEU A 78 -11.75 -15.71 -15.60
CA LEU A 78 -12.94 -15.59 -16.46
C LEU A 78 -12.61 -15.12 -17.89
N LEU A 79 -11.40 -14.64 -18.18
CA LEU A 79 -11.01 -14.19 -19.52
C LEU A 79 -11.17 -15.27 -20.61
N PRO A 80 -10.89 -16.56 -20.35
CA PRO A 80 -11.15 -17.61 -21.36
C PRO A 80 -12.63 -17.73 -21.74
N VAL A 81 -13.54 -17.42 -20.81
CA VAL A 81 -14.99 -17.40 -21.10
C VAL A 81 -15.34 -16.23 -22.03
N LEU A 82 -14.73 -15.06 -21.78
CA LEU A 82 -14.89 -13.90 -22.69
C LEU A 82 -14.35 -14.23 -24.08
N ASP A 83 -13.15 -14.84 -24.18
CA ASP A 83 -12.56 -15.23 -25.46
C ASP A 83 -13.48 -16.22 -26.22
N ALA A 84 -14.07 -17.19 -25.51
CA ALA A 84 -15.00 -18.13 -26.11
C ALA A 84 -16.29 -17.43 -26.59
N CYS A 85 -16.79 -16.45 -25.84
CA CYS A 85 -17.92 -15.64 -26.27
C CYS A 85 -17.58 -14.75 -27.48
N GLU A 86 -16.38 -14.15 -27.53
CA GLU A 86 -15.92 -13.38 -28.70
C GLU A 86 -15.86 -14.27 -29.95
N ALA A 87 -15.28 -15.47 -29.83
CA ALA A 87 -15.22 -16.43 -30.94
C ALA A 87 -16.61 -16.89 -31.39
N ALA A 88 -17.51 -17.18 -30.46
CA ALA A 88 -18.88 -17.57 -30.76
C ALA A 88 -19.70 -16.42 -31.37
N PHE A 89 -19.45 -15.18 -30.98
CA PHE A 89 -20.08 -13.97 -31.53
C PHE A 89 -19.79 -13.82 -33.02
N VAL A 90 -18.57 -14.14 -33.47
CA VAL A 90 -18.24 -14.11 -34.89
C VAL A 90 -19.08 -15.10 -35.70
N ALA A 91 -19.37 -16.29 -35.13
CA ALA A 91 -20.16 -17.32 -35.81
C ALA A 91 -21.68 -17.09 -35.70
N HIS A 92 -22.14 -16.61 -34.53
CA HIS A 92 -23.57 -16.48 -34.19
C HIS A 92 -23.89 -15.13 -33.51
N PRO A 93 -23.74 -14.00 -34.22
CA PRO A 93 -23.80 -12.68 -33.57
C PRO A 93 -25.17 -12.40 -32.91
N GLY A 94 -26.27 -12.75 -33.52
CA GLY A 94 -27.62 -12.47 -32.99
C GLY A 94 -27.96 -13.19 -31.71
N GLU A 95 -27.35 -14.36 -31.46
CA GLU A 95 -27.61 -15.18 -30.27
C GLU A 95 -26.66 -14.89 -29.13
N ILE A 96 -25.40 -14.61 -29.45
CA ILE A 96 -24.33 -14.48 -28.49
C ILE A 96 -24.16 -13.03 -28.01
N GLU A 97 -24.47 -12.03 -28.85
CA GLU A 97 -24.29 -10.61 -28.51
C GLU A 97 -24.91 -10.19 -27.17
N PRO A 98 -26.17 -10.55 -26.85
CA PRO A 98 -26.75 -10.15 -25.57
C PRO A 98 -26.02 -10.73 -24.36
N LEU A 99 -25.60 -12.01 -24.46
CA LEU A 99 -24.87 -12.68 -23.39
C LEU A 99 -23.46 -12.11 -23.20
N PHE A 100 -22.75 -11.88 -24.29
CA PHE A 100 -21.41 -11.29 -24.29
C PHE A 100 -21.44 -9.87 -23.69
N ASN A 101 -22.39 -9.05 -24.14
CA ASN A 101 -22.52 -7.68 -23.63
C ASN A 101 -22.90 -7.64 -22.16
N LEU A 102 -23.75 -8.57 -21.69
CA LEU A 102 -24.10 -8.68 -20.28
C LEU A 102 -22.86 -9.05 -19.43
N LEU A 103 -22.14 -10.09 -19.82
CA LEU A 103 -20.93 -10.55 -19.10
C LEU A 103 -19.86 -9.45 -19.09
N LEU A 104 -19.55 -8.88 -20.25
CA LEU A 104 -18.55 -7.82 -20.36
C LEU A 104 -18.96 -6.57 -19.57
N GLY A 105 -20.26 -6.22 -19.61
CA GLY A 105 -20.82 -5.08 -18.87
C GLY A 105 -20.67 -5.26 -17.36
N GLU A 106 -20.97 -6.46 -16.83
CA GLU A 106 -20.78 -6.75 -15.40
C GLU A 106 -19.31 -6.74 -15.00
N MET A 107 -18.43 -7.32 -15.81
CA MET A 107 -16.99 -7.29 -15.52
C MET A 107 -16.42 -5.86 -15.58
N LYS A 108 -16.87 -5.03 -16.53
CA LYS A 108 -16.53 -3.60 -16.60
C LYS A 108 -17.00 -2.84 -15.34
N ARG A 109 -18.21 -3.12 -14.87
CA ARG A 109 -18.73 -2.50 -13.65
C ARG A 109 -17.88 -2.85 -12.41
N LEU A 110 -17.27 -4.02 -12.39
CA LEU A 110 -16.36 -4.46 -11.31
C LEU A 110 -14.95 -3.92 -11.44
N GLY A 111 -14.57 -3.37 -12.59
CA GLY A 111 -13.25 -2.74 -12.82
C GLY A 111 -12.40 -3.38 -13.92
N LEU A 112 -12.98 -4.24 -14.77
CA LEU A 112 -12.31 -4.72 -15.98
C LEU A 112 -12.36 -3.64 -17.07
N GLU A 113 -11.23 -3.38 -17.71
CA GLU A 113 -11.13 -2.46 -18.84
C GLU A 113 -10.46 -3.16 -20.01
N GLY A 114 -11.09 -3.11 -21.19
CA GLY A 114 -10.50 -3.61 -22.43
C GLY A 114 -9.47 -2.61 -22.99
N MET A 115 -8.36 -3.11 -23.47
CA MET A 115 -7.33 -2.28 -24.09
C MET A 115 -7.71 -1.99 -25.54
N ASN A 116 -7.92 -0.72 -25.87
CA ASN A 116 -8.15 -0.29 -27.27
C ASN A 116 -6.84 0.27 -27.81
N ILE A 117 -5.98 -0.61 -28.32
CA ILE A 117 -4.63 -0.27 -28.77
C ILE A 117 -4.43 -0.40 -30.29
N ALA A 118 -5.48 -0.76 -31.04
CA ALA A 118 -5.39 -0.79 -32.50
C ALA A 118 -5.07 0.60 -33.05
N GLY A 119 -4.09 0.69 -33.94
CA GLY A 119 -3.61 1.95 -34.52
C GLY A 119 -2.71 2.79 -33.64
N THR A 120 -2.37 2.34 -32.43
CA THR A 120 -1.44 3.05 -31.52
C THR A 120 -0.01 2.53 -31.68
N ALA A 121 0.98 3.30 -31.17
CA ALA A 121 2.34 2.81 -31.04
C ALA A 121 2.39 1.57 -30.14
N PHE A 122 3.22 0.59 -30.51
CA PHE A 122 3.37 -0.64 -29.74
C PHE A 122 4.05 -0.37 -28.41
N ASP A 123 3.40 -0.79 -27.32
CA ASP A 123 3.96 -0.79 -25.96
C ASP A 123 4.10 -2.22 -25.43
N PRO A 124 5.34 -2.70 -25.18
CA PRO A 124 5.58 -4.04 -24.65
C PRO A 124 4.96 -4.30 -23.27
N ASN A 125 4.61 -3.27 -22.49
CA ASN A 125 3.96 -3.42 -21.20
C ASN A 125 2.46 -3.76 -21.35
N LEU A 126 1.84 -3.41 -22.48
CA LEU A 126 0.41 -3.57 -22.74
C LEU A 126 0.11 -4.68 -23.73
N ALA A 127 1.04 -5.00 -24.63
CA ALA A 127 0.82 -5.92 -25.73
C ALA A 127 2.04 -6.81 -26.01
N GLU A 128 1.75 -7.99 -26.54
CA GLU A 128 2.73 -8.94 -27.07
C GLU A 128 2.59 -9.03 -28.58
N ALA A 129 3.65 -8.73 -29.31
CA ALA A 129 3.69 -8.81 -30.76
C ALA A 129 3.90 -10.26 -31.20
N VAL A 130 2.87 -10.90 -31.73
CA VAL A 130 2.93 -12.31 -32.23
C VAL A 130 3.16 -12.39 -33.73
N MET A 131 2.87 -11.31 -34.45
CA MET A 131 3.10 -11.20 -35.89
C MET A 131 3.68 -9.82 -36.23
N ARG A 132 4.58 -9.80 -37.21
CA ARG A 132 5.14 -8.57 -37.77
C ARG A 132 4.84 -8.52 -39.25
N GLU A 133 4.47 -7.34 -39.70
CA GLU A 133 4.28 -6.98 -41.13
C GLU A 133 5.33 -5.97 -41.50
N ASP A 134 5.93 -6.12 -42.69
CA ASP A 134 6.87 -5.16 -43.24
C ASP A 134 6.14 -3.85 -43.61
N GLY A 135 6.72 -2.74 -43.23
CA GLY A 135 6.19 -1.42 -43.53
C GLY A 135 6.77 -0.35 -42.63
N ASP A 136 6.35 0.88 -42.86
CA ASP A 136 6.78 2.01 -42.05
C ASP A 136 6.06 2.01 -40.72
N GLY A 137 6.79 2.26 -39.63
CA GLY A 137 6.24 2.48 -38.28
C GLY A 137 5.53 3.85 -38.14
N ASP A 138 5.47 4.36 -36.94
CA ASP A 138 5.00 5.72 -36.66
C ASP A 138 6.06 6.76 -37.12
N GLU A 139 5.71 8.06 -36.99
CA GLU A 139 6.60 9.18 -37.33
C GLU A 139 7.93 9.17 -36.55
N ASN A 140 8.02 8.43 -35.47
CA ASN A 140 9.21 8.27 -34.63
C ASN A 140 9.97 6.96 -34.90
N GLY A 141 9.50 6.14 -35.85
CA GLY A 141 10.08 4.84 -36.17
C GLY A 141 9.69 3.70 -35.20
N ASN A 142 8.67 3.90 -34.34
CA ASN A 142 8.18 2.84 -33.51
C ASN A 142 7.20 1.97 -34.28
N ALA A 143 7.15 0.68 -33.95
CA ALA A 143 6.15 -0.23 -34.50
C ALA A 143 4.73 0.21 -34.11
N ILE A 144 3.78 0.08 -35.03
CA ILE A 144 2.36 0.40 -34.84
C ILE A 144 1.57 -0.90 -34.72
N VAL A 145 0.62 -0.94 -33.82
CA VAL A 145 -0.35 -2.06 -33.72
C VAL A 145 -1.33 -1.98 -34.89
N VAL A 146 -1.25 -2.96 -35.78
CA VAL A 146 -2.11 -3.02 -37.00
C VAL A 146 -3.41 -3.73 -36.68
N ASP A 147 -3.33 -4.83 -35.93
CA ASP A 147 -4.48 -5.65 -35.61
C ASP A 147 -4.34 -6.26 -34.21
N VAL A 148 -5.46 -6.52 -33.56
CA VAL A 148 -5.55 -7.16 -32.23
C VAL A 148 -6.07 -8.58 -32.43
N MET A 149 -5.17 -9.55 -32.37
CA MET A 149 -5.47 -10.98 -32.53
C MET A 149 -6.17 -11.57 -31.30
N ARG A 150 -5.93 -10.97 -30.12
CA ARG A 150 -6.57 -11.35 -28.86
C ARG A 150 -6.66 -10.12 -27.96
N SER A 151 -7.86 -9.87 -27.42
CA SER A 151 -8.13 -8.72 -26.56
C SER A 151 -7.29 -8.76 -25.29
N GLY A 152 -6.63 -7.64 -24.98
CA GLY A 152 -5.96 -7.39 -23.71
C GLY A 152 -6.89 -6.74 -22.71
N TYR A 153 -6.64 -7.00 -21.43
CA TYR A 153 -7.48 -6.47 -20.35
C TYR A 153 -6.66 -5.97 -19.17
N THR A 154 -7.14 -4.89 -18.58
CA THR A 154 -6.67 -4.38 -17.29
C THR A 154 -7.75 -4.53 -16.23
N TRP A 155 -7.34 -4.58 -14.97
CA TRP A 155 -8.19 -4.57 -13.80
C TRP A 155 -7.79 -3.42 -12.90
N LYS A 156 -8.64 -2.41 -12.80
CA LYS A 156 -8.37 -1.19 -12.02
C LYS A 156 -6.98 -0.60 -12.31
N GLY A 157 -6.61 -0.53 -13.59
CA GLY A 157 -5.33 -0.01 -14.05
C GLY A 157 -4.15 -0.99 -14.07
N ARG A 158 -4.31 -2.21 -13.52
CA ARG A 158 -3.29 -3.26 -13.57
C ARG A 158 -3.53 -4.19 -14.75
N VAL A 159 -2.51 -4.45 -15.54
CA VAL A 159 -2.59 -5.42 -16.65
C VAL A 159 -2.84 -6.82 -16.08
N LEU A 160 -3.98 -7.44 -16.46
CA LEU A 160 -4.30 -8.83 -16.19
C LEU A 160 -3.73 -9.72 -17.28
N ARG A 161 -3.93 -9.30 -18.53
CA ARG A 161 -3.47 -10.05 -19.71
C ARG A 161 -3.09 -9.05 -20.80
N PRO A 162 -1.86 -9.10 -21.34
CA PRO A 162 -1.49 -8.30 -22.50
C PRO A 162 -2.33 -8.70 -23.71
N ALA A 163 -2.54 -7.75 -24.61
CA ALA A 163 -3.14 -8.03 -25.91
C ALA A 163 -2.14 -8.77 -26.81
N LEU A 164 -2.60 -9.75 -27.60
CA LEU A 164 -1.81 -10.31 -28.67
C LEU A 164 -2.06 -9.51 -29.95
N VAL A 165 -1.00 -8.95 -30.51
CA VAL A 165 -1.12 -8.00 -31.61
C VAL A 165 -0.24 -8.35 -32.80
N LYS A 166 -0.69 -7.89 -33.97
CA LYS A 166 0.11 -7.79 -35.18
C LYS A 166 0.65 -6.37 -35.26
N VAL A 167 1.96 -6.22 -35.45
CA VAL A 167 2.63 -4.92 -35.55
C VAL A 167 3.23 -4.71 -36.93
N ARG A 168 3.38 -3.45 -37.33
CA ARG A 168 4.06 -3.02 -38.53
C ARG A 168 5.14 -2.02 -38.14
N GLY A 169 6.33 -2.19 -38.68
CA GLY A 169 7.49 -1.34 -38.45
C GLY A 169 8.79 -2.10 -38.43
#